data_27a08447a772c8e298bfe65436c57ec5
#
_entry.id   27a08447a772c8e298bfe65436c57ec5
#
_cell.length_a   1.000
_cell.length_b   1.000
_cell.length_c   1.000
_cell.angle_alpha   90.00
_cell.angle_beta   90.00
_cell.angle_gamma   90.00
#
_symmetry.space_group_name_H-M   'P 1'
#
loop_
_entity.id
_entity.type
_entity.pdbx_description
1 polymer ?
#
loop_
_entity_poly.entity_id
_entity_poly.type
_entity_poly.pdbx_seq_one_letter_code
_entity_poly.pdbx_strand_id
1 'polypeptide(L)'
;VKRAIKTHFKDFLAITGMIVVALAVLLFILANQKAALPSWIPWLGQDFYSINVEMETAQAVTPGQGQAAVISGINVGKVGASTLEDGVARVRLDIDPEYKDLIHQNAQFLLRPKTGLSDMVVEIDPGSKGPTPPEGTTFPVSQSMSNVQMDQILASLDQDTQDYLVLLLNGAGEGLHNKGPE
;
A
#
# COMPACT_ATOMS: atom_id res chain seq x y z
N VAL A 1 49.05 2.92 8.51
CA VAL A 1 47.89 2.00 8.41
C VAL A 1 48.33 0.55 8.68
N LYS A 2 49.29 -0.05 7.96
CA LYS A 2 49.69 -1.47 8.15
C LYS A 2 50.21 -1.80 9.55
N ARG A 3 50.92 -0.87 10.26
CA ARG A 3 51.40 -1.07 11.63
C ARG A 3 50.26 -1.04 12.65
N ALA A 4 49.31 -0.10 12.51
CA ALA A 4 48.14 0.00 13.37
C ALA A 4 47.26 -1.25 13.31
N ILE A 5 47.02 -1.80 12.12
CA ILE A 5 46.26 -3.04 11.90
C ILE A 5 46.92 -4.24 12.62
N LYS A 6 48.25 -4.34 12.59
CA LYS A 6 48.95 -5.43 13.27
C LYS A 6 48.85 -5.33 14.80
N THR A 7 48.87 -4.11 15.34
CA THR A 7 48.84 -3.91 16.80
C THR A 7 47.43 -4.12 17.37
N HIS A 8 46.38 -3.80 16.60
CA HIS A 8 44.97 -3.92 16.99
C HIS A 8 44.20 -4.92 16.11
N PHE A 9 44.86 -6.03 15.77
CA PHE A 9 44.28 -7.02 14.82
C PHE A 9 42.95 -7.60 15.32
N LYS A 10 42.81 -7.84 16.63
CA LYS A 10 41.58 -8.35 17.24
C LYS A 10 40.42 -7.35 17.12
N ASP A 11 40.70 -6.06 17.36
CA ASP A 11 39.72 -5.00 17.26
C ASP A 11 39.30 -4.78 15.79
N PHE A 12 40.26 -4.84 14.86
CA PHE A 12 39.98 -4.79 13.42
C PHE A 12 39.12 -5.97 12.94
N LEU A 13 39.43 -7.17 13.43
CA LEU A 13 38.63 -8.38 13.10
C LEU A 13 37.21 -8.26 13.66
N ALA A 14 37.03 -7.75 14.88
CA ALA A 14 35.74 -7.54 15.50
C ALA A 14 34.90 -6.52 14.71
N ILE A 15 35.48 -5.39 14.31
CA ILE A 15 34.81 -4.36 13.52
C ILE A 15 34.43 -4.91 12.14
N THR A 16 35.35 -5.63 11.48
CA THR A 16 35.08 -6.25 10.19
C THR A 16 33.94 -7.29 10.29
N GLY A 17 33.96 -8.10 11.34
CA GLY A 17 32.90 -9.06 11.63
C GLY A 17 31.53 -8.38 11.82
N MET A 18 31.47 -7.28 12.58
CA MET A 18 30.25 -6.51 12.75
C MET A 18 29.75 -5.90 11.44
N ILE A 19 30.65 -5.40 10.58
CA ILE A 19 30.27 -4.87 9.26
C ILE A 19 29.67 -5.99 8.40
N VAL A 20 30.30 -7.17 8.38
CA VAL A 20 29.78 -8.32 7.60
C VAL A 20 28.40 -8.75 8.09
N VAL A 21 28.20 -8.83 9.42
CA VAL A 21 26.90 -9.15 10.00
C VAL A 21 25.86 -8.08 9.64
N ALA A 22 26.21 -6.79 9.77
CA ALA A 22 25.32 -5.70 9.41
C ALA A 22 24.92 -5.73 7.94
N LEU A 23 25.87 -6.01 7.03
CA LEU A 23 25.57 -6.18 5.59
C LEU A 23 24.69 -7.41 5.34
N ALA A 24 24.93 -8.53 6.00
CA ALA A 24 24.10 -9.72 5.85
C ALA A 24 22.65 -9.47 6.32
N VAL A 25 22.48 -8.78 7.46
CA VAL A 25 21.15 -8.40 7.96
C VAL A 25 20.48 -7.41 7.00
N LEU A 26 21.21 -6.42 6.49
CA LEU A 26 20.69 -5.48 5.51
C LEU A 26 20.20 -6.20 4.24
N LEU A 27 21.01 -7.09 3.69
CA LEU A 27 20.65 -7.88 2.50
C LEU A 27 19.44 -8.79 2.77
N PHE A 28 19.38 -9.40 3.95
CA PHE A 28 18.24 -10.22 4.35
C PHE A 28 16.95 -9.39 4.45
N ILE A 29 17.01 -8.20 5.04
CA ILE A 29 15.85 -7.29 5.13
C ILE A 29 15.41 -6.86 3.73
N LEU A 30 16.33 -6.43 2.87
CA LEU A 30 16.03 -6.00 1.51
C LEU A 30 15.39 -7.12 0.68
N ALA A 31 15.91 -8.34 0.78
CA ALA A 31 15.36 -9.50 0.08
C ALA A 31 13.96 -9.89 0.59
N ASN A 32 13.73 -9.75 1.90
CA ASN A 32 12.46 -10.19 2.51
C ASN A 32 11.34 -9.14 2.42
N GLN A 33 11.68 -7.87 2.31
CA GLN A 33 10.70 -6.78 2.20
C GLN A 33 10.21 -6.54 0.77
N LYS A 34 10.65 -7.33 -0.22
CA LYS A 34 10.36 -7.08 -1.65
C LYS A 34 10.54 -5.58 -1.99
N ALA A 35 11.58 -4.96 -1.43
CA ALA A 35 11.89 -3.57 -1.67
C ALA A 35 12.07 -3.36 -3.18
N ALA A 36 11.44 -2.32 -3.75
CA ALA A 36 11.65 -1.94 -5.14
C ALA A 36 13.08 -1.39 -5.30
N LEU A 37 14.05 -2.29 -5.35
CA LEU A 37 15.41 -1.92 -5.68
C LEU A 37 15.53 -1.71 -7.19
N PRO A 38 16.32 -0.72 -7.62
CA PRO A 38 16.54 -0.49 -9.04
C PRO A 38 17.01 -1.77 -9.73
N SER A 39 16.47 -2.06 -10.92
CA SER A 39 16.78 -3.26 -11.71
C SER A 39 18.27 -3.39 -12.08
N TRP A 40 19.06 -2.28 -12.00
CA TRP A 40 20.50 -2.31 -12.25
C TRP A 40 21.31 -2.98 -11.12
N ILE A 41 20.69 -3.26 -9.95
CA ILE A 41 21.35 -4.00 -8.87
C ILE A 41 21.23 -5.49 -9.18
N PRO A 42 22.33 -6.16 -9.60
CA PRO A 42 22.28 -7.57 -9.92
C PRO A 42 21.85 -8.36 -8.68
N TRP A 43 20.95 -9.30 -8.87
CA TRP A 43 20.46 -10.28 -7.87
C TRP A 43 19.41 -9.78 -6.88
N LEU A 44 19.16 -8.47 -6.78
CA LEU A 44 18.19 -7.88 -5.86
C LEU A 44 17.15 -6.99 -6.55
N GLY A 45 17.38 -6.55 -7.78
CA GLY A 45 16.39 -5.80 -8.58
C GLY A 45 15.25 -6.73 -9.00
N GLN A 46 14.02 -6.38 -8.64
CA GLN A 46 12.84 -7.08 -9.16
C GLN A 46 12.25 -6.24 -10.29
N ASP A 47 12.01 -6.89 -11.43
CA ASP A 47 11.21 -6.30 -12.49
C ASP A 47 9.74 -6.46 -12.11
N PHE A 48 9.04 -5.36 -11.89
CA PHE A 48 7.61 -5.35 -11.62
C PHE A 48 6.87 -5.07 -12.91
N TYR A 49 5.70 -5.67 -13.06
CA TYR A 49 4.74 -5.24 -14.05
C TYR A 49 4.01 -4.00 -13.53
N SER A 50 4.33 -2.83 -14.09
CA SER A 50 3.79 -1.56 -13.62
C SER A 50 2.57 -1.15 -14.44
N ILE A 51 1.49 -0.76 -13.74
CA ILE A 51 0.29 -0.16 -14.33
C ILE A 51 -0.04 1.13 -13.58
N ASN A 52 -0.72 2.05 -14.25
CA ASN A 52 -1.18 3.29 -13.65
C ASN A 52 -2.72 3.25 -13.53
N VAL A 53 -3.22 3.80 -12.44
CA VAL A 53 -4.66 3.92 -12.19
C VAL A 53 -4.97 5.37 -11.86
N GLU A 54 -5.87 5.98 -12.62
CA GLU A 54 -6.41 7.29 -12.32
C GLU A 54 -7.55 7.17 -11.31
N MET A 55 -7.51 7.98 -10.27
CA MET A 55 -8.47 7.98 -9.16
C MET A 55 -8.91 9.42 -8.88
N GLU A 56 -10.17 9.63 -8.52
CA GLU A 56 -10.65 10.95 -8.09
C GLU A 56 -9.89 11.45 -6.86
N THR A 57 -9.52 10.54 -5.97
CA THR A 57 -8.70 10.84 -4.79
C THR A 57 -7.75 9.68 -4.48
N ALA A 58 -6.56 10.02 -4.06
CA ALA A 58 -5.57 9.09 -3.50
C ALA A 58 -5.28 9.44 -2.03
N GLN A 59 -6.31 9.85 -1.29
CA GLN A 59 -6.15 10.19 0.12
C GLN A 59 -5.58 9.02 0.92
N ALA A 60 -4.60 9.32 1.78
CA ALA A 60 -3.85 8.36 2.57
C ALA A 60 -3.05 7.31 1.76
N VAL A 61 -2.90 7.51 0.45
CA VAL A 61 -1.93 6.75 -0.36
C VAL A 61 -0.57 7.40 -0.21
N THR A 62 0.35 6.67 0.41
CA THR A 62 1.72 7.15 0.65
C THR A 62 2.72 6.17 0.02
N PRO A 63 3.28 6.49 -1.16
CA PRO A 63 4.27 5.66 -1.80
C PRO A 63 5.49 5.43 -0.90
N GLY A 64 6.05 4.22 -0.98
CA GLY A 64 7.21 3.83 -0.17
C GLY A 64 6.88 3.25 1.21
N GLN A 65 5.64 3.32 1.67
CA GLN A 65 5.19 2.65 2.90
C GLN A 65 4.74 1.20 2.69
N GLY A 66 4.91 0.65 1.48
CA GLY A 66 4.56 -0.74 1.20
C GLY A 66 3.07 -1.04 1.18
N GLN A 67 2.24 -0.02 0.90
CA GLN A 67 0.80 -0.23 0.74
C GLN A 67 0.54 -1.25 -0.36
N ALA A 68 -0.27 -2.26 -0.03
CA ALA A 68 -0.45 -3.42 -0.89
C ALA A 68 -1.44 -3.17 -2.03
N ALA A 69 -1.18 -3.78 -3.18
CA ALA A 69 -2.17 -4.09 -4.19
C ALA A 69 -2.63 -5.54 -3.98
N VAL A 70 -3.93 -5.78 -3.90
CA VAL A 70 -4.48 -7.10 -3.56
C VAL A 70 -5.52 -7.55 -4.58
N ILE A 71 -5.55 -8.85 -4.86
CA ILE A 71 -6.62 -9.52 -5.61
C ILE A 71 -7.25 -10.55 -4.69
N SER A 72 -8.55 -10.46 -4.45
CA SER A 72 -9.27 -11.39 -3.56
C SER A 72 -8.59 -11.54 -2.18
N GLY A 73 -8.01 -10.45 -1.64
CA GLY A 73 -7.31 -10.44 -0.36
C GLY A 73 -5.86 -10.95 -0.39
N ILE A 74 -5.37 -11.44 -1.53
CA ILE A 74 -3.98 -11.89 -1.70
C ILE A 74 -3.13 -10.72 -2.17
N ASN A 75 -1.99 -10.48 -1.53
CA ASN A 75 -1.05 -9.46 -1.93
C ASN A 75 -0.38 -9.86 -3.25
N VAL A 76 -0.61 -9.08 -4.30
CA VAL A 76 -0.08 -9.29 -5.65
C VAL A 76 0.91 -8.20 -6.08
N GLY A 77 1.11 -7.19 -5.24
CA GLY A 77 1.99 -6.08 -5.54
C GLY A 77 1.87 -4.95 -4.52
N LYS A 78 2.35 -3.78 -4.89
CA LYS A 78 2.38 -2.60 -4.01
C LYS A 78 2.15 -1.31 -4.77
N VAL A 79 1.84 -0.25 -4.02
CA VAL A 79 1.84 1.12 -4.55
C VAL A 79 3.28 1.58 -4.73
N GLY A 80 3.66 1.86 -5.98
CA GLY A 80 5.00 2.33 -6.35
C GLY A 80 5.15 3.85 -6.29
N ALA A 81 4.16 4.58 -6.82
CA ALA A 81 4.16 6.04 -6.86
C ALA A 81 2.74 6.60 -6.85
N SER A 82 2.60 7.85 -6.45
CA SER A 82 1.37 8.63 -6.66
C SER A 82 1.75 10.04 -7.12
N THR A 83 1.08 10.53 -8.15
CA THR A 83 1.28 11.87 -8.72
C THR A 83 -0.08 12.52 -8.96
N LEU A 84 -0.11 13.84 -8.99
CA LEU A 84 -1.30 14.59 -9.39
C LEU A 84 -1.08 15.09 -10.82
N GLU A 85 -1.96 14.68 -11.74
CA GLU A 85 -1.91 15.09 -13.14
C GLU A 85 -3.31 15.52 -13.57
N ASP A 86 -3.43 16.69 -14.14
CA ASP A 86 -4.69 17.27 -14.64
C ASP A 86 -5.84 17.26 -13.61
N GLY A 87 -5.52 17.39 -12.33
CA GLY A 87 -6.51 17.37 -11.24
C GLY A 87 -6.96 15.96 -10.81
N VAL A 88 -6.38 14.91 -11.38
CA VAL A 88 -6.66 13.51 -11.06
C VAL A 88 -5.44 12.88 -10.40
N ALA A 89 -5.67 12.08 -9.39
CA ALA A 89 -4.59 11.31 -8.76
C ALA A 89 -4.23 10.11 -9.63
N ARG A 90 -2.98 10.04 -10.09
CA ARG A 90 -2.44 8.88 -10.80
C ARG A 90 -1.61 8.05 -9.84
N VAL A 91 -2.05 6.83 -9.58
CA VAL A 91 -1.39 5.87 -8.70
C VAL A 91 -0.75 4.77 -9.55
N ARG A 92 0.57 4.62 -9.43
CA ARG A 92 1.29 3.51 -10.05
C ARG A 92 1.27 2.29 -9.13
N LEU A 93 0.85 1.17 -9.66
CA LEU A 93 0.89 -0.12 -9.00
C LEU A 93 2.03 -0.95 -9.60
N ASP A 94 2.91 -1.43 -8.76
CA ASP A 94 4.00 -2.33 -9.11
C ASP A 94 3.55 -3.75 -8.73
N ILE A 95 3.14 -4.53 -9.72
CA ILE A 95 2.57 -5.87 -9.58
C ILE A 95 3.67 -6.91 -9.74
N ASP A 96 3.68 -7.93 -8.91
CA ASP A 96 4.62 -9.05 -9.03
C ASP A 96 4.39 -9.76 -10.39
N PRO A 97 5.43 -10.06 -11.16
CA PRO A 97 5.33 -10.57 -12.53
C PRO A 97 4.50 -11.83 -12.68
N GLU A 98 4.43 -12.65 -11.64
CA GLU A 98 3.65 -13.90 -11.61
C GLU A 98 2.13 -13.67 -11.70
N TYR A 99 1.65 -12.47 -11.33
CA TYR A 99 0.22 -12.12 -11.33
C TYR A 99 -0.20 -11.25 -12.50
N LYS A 100 0.73 -10.84 -13.39
CA LYS A 100 0.43 -9.92 -14.50
C LYS A 100 -0.69 -10.44 -15.41
N ASP A 101 -0.68 -11.75 -15.69
CA ASP A 101 -1.60 -12.36 -16.64
C ASP A 101 -3.03 -12.52 -16.08
N LEU A 102 -3.22 -12.27 -14.79
CA LEU A 102 -4.55 -12.19 -14.18
C LEU A 102 -5.26 -10.88 -14.48
N ILE A 103 -4.51 -9.80 -14.75
CA ILE A 103 -5.09 -8.47 -14.93
C ILE A 103 -5.49 -8.29 -16.40
N HIS A 104 -6.77 -7.95 -16.63
CA HIS A 104 -7.35 -7.75 -17.94
C HIS A 104 -7.68 -6.27 -18.19
N GLN A 105 -7.96 -5.91 -19.44
CA GLN A 105 -8.29 -4.52 -19.82
C GLN A 105 -9.52 -3.95 -19.11
N ASN A 106 -10.44 -4.81 -18.68
CA ASN A 106 -11.63 -4.41 -17.92
C ASN A 106 -11.48 -4.54 -16.41
N ALA A 107 -10.23 -4.60 -15.91
CA ALA A 107 -9.97 -4.60 -14.46
C ALA A 107 -10.55 -3.35 -13.80
N GLN A 108 -10.96 -3.49 -12.54
CA GLN A 108 -11.43 -2.39 -11.70
C GLN A 108 -10.59 -2.29 -10.43
N PHE A 109 -10.48 -1.09 -9.91
CA PHE A 109 -9.61 -0.77 -8.78
C PHE A 109 -10.42 -0.08 -7.69
N LEU A 110 -10.33 -0.59 -6.47
CA LEU A 110 -10.99 -0.01 -5.31
C LEU A 110 -9.92 0.41 -4.29
N LEU A 111 -9.81 1.70 -4.03
CA LEU A 111 -9.02 2.22 -2.92
C LEU A 111 -9.86 2.14 -1.65
N ARG A 112 -9.46 1.28 -0.69
CA ARG A 112 -10.19 1.10 0.56
C ARG A 112 -9.26 0.98 1.77
N PRO A 113 -9.72 1.31 2.97
CA PRO A 113 -8.96 1.04 4.19
C PRO A 113 -8.89 -0.47 4.45
N LYS A 114 -7.71 -0.94 4.84
CA LYS A 114 -7.47 -2.30 5.32
C LYS A 114 -7.91 -2.47 6.77
N THR A 115 -7.72 -1.41 7.55
CA THR A 115 -8.05 -1.36 8.97
C THR A 115 -8.76 -0.04 9.30
N GLY A 116 -9.36 0.06 10.50
CA GLY A 116 -9.94 1.31 10.99
C GLY A 116 -8.95 2.46 11.19
N LEU A 117 -7.64 2.20 11.05
CA LEU A 117 -6.58 3.19 11.19
C LEU A 117 -6.18 3.86 9.86
N SER A 118 -7.01 3.72 8.82
CA SER A 118 -6.79 4.31 7.48
C SER A 118 -5.52 3.81 6.77
N ASP A 119 -5.04 2.60 7.09
CA ASP A 119 -4.05 1.91 6.28
C ASP A 119 -4.72 1.47 4.97
N MET A 120 -4.34 2.11 3.87
CA MET A 120 -5.01 1.94 2.58
C MET A 120 -4.43 0.78 1.79
N VAL A 121 -5.30 0.06 1.09
CA VAL A 121 -4.93 -0.93 0.07
C VAL A 121 -5.66 -0.63 -1.23
N VAL A 122 -5.05 -0.99 -2.34
CA VAL A 122 -5.72 -0.99 -3.65
C VAL A 122 -6.19 -2.41 -3.92
N GLU A 123 -7.49 -2.63 -3.82
CA GLU A 123 -8.10 -3.90 -4.22
C GLU A 123 -8.34 -3.89 -5.72
N ILE A 124 -7.92 -4.96 -6.38
CA ILE A 124 -8.02 -5.13 -7.82
C ILE A 124 -9.04 -6.23 -8.10
N ASP A 125 -10.12 -5.88 -8.79
CA ASP A 125 -10.91 -6.85 -9.52
C ASP A 125 -10.21 -7.06 -10.87
N PRO A 126 -9.62 -8.23 -11.11
CA PRO A 126 -8.78 -8.45 -12.29
C PRO A 126 -9.56 -8.40 -13.62
N GLY A 127 -10.90 -8.42 -13.57
CA GLY A 127 -11.72 -8.52 -14.75
C GLY A 127 -11.64 -9.91 -15.41
N SER A 128 -12.20 -10.02 -16.61
CA SER A 128 -12.22 -11.29 -17.36
C SER A 128 -12.26 -11.08 -18.87
N LYS A 129 -12.15 -9.83 -19.34
CA LYS A 129 -12.31 -9.48 -20.76
C LYS A 129 -11.11 -8.73 -21.28
N GLY A 130 -10.72 -9.10 -22.49
CA GLY A 130 -9.57 -8.52 -23.16
C GLY A 130 -8.24 -9.18 -22.77
N PRO A 131 -7.17 -8.86 -23.49
CA PRO A 131 -5.83 -9.34 -23.16
C PRO A 131 -5.27 -8.63 -21.91
N THR A 132 -4.18 -9.16 -21.38
CA THR A 132 -3.34 -8.47 -20.39
C THR A 132 -2.87 -7.14 -20.98
N PRO A 133 -3.09 -6.00 -20.31
CA PRO A 133 -2.64 -4.70 -20.79
C PRO A 133 -1.11 -4.65 -20.89
N PRO A 134 -0.56 -3.86 -21.83
CA PRO A 134 0.87 -3.58 -21.82
C PRO A 134 1.34 -2.91 -20.54
N GLU A 135 2.61 -3.10 -20.20
CA GLU A 135 3.23 -2.38 -19.08
C GLU A 135 3.10 -0.86 -19.27
N GLY A 136 2.87 -0.13 -18.17
CA GLY A 136 2.66 1.31 -18.20
C GLY A 136 1.25 1.75 -18.62
N THR A 137 0.35 0.81 -18.92
CA THR A 137 -1.05 1.15 -19.24
C THR A 137 -1.68 1.96 -18.12
N THR A 138 -2.42 3.01 -18.50
CA THR A 138 -3.20 3.84 -17.58
C THR A 138 -4.68 3.44 -17.67
N PHE A 139 -5.24 3.04 -16.54
CA PHE A 139 -6.66 2.78 -16.38
C PHE A 139 -7.37 4.09 -15.99
N PRO A 140 -8.46 4.44 -16.65
CA PRO A 140 -9.16 5.70 -16.42
C PRO A 140 -9.92 5.69 -15.08
N VAL A 141 -10.30 6.87 -14.61
CA VAL A 141 -11.11 7.07 -13.39
C VAL A 141 -12.39 6.24 -13.37
N SER A 142 -13.01 5.99 -14.55
CA SER A 142 -14.21 5.17 -14.66
C SER A 142 -14.03 3.70 -14.26
N GLN A 143 -12.79 3.24 -14.18
CA GLN A 143 -12.42 1.89 -13.72
C GLN A 143 -11.86 1.91 -12.29
N SER A 144 -11.91 3.05 -11.61
CA SER A 144 -11.50 3.18 -10.22
C SER A 144 -12.66 3.64 -9.35
N MET A 145 -12.65 3.18 -8.12
CA MET A 145 -13.57 3.62 -7.07
C MET A 145 -12.77 3.98 -5.83
N SER A 146 -13.12 5.09 -5.21
CA SER A 146 -12.57 5.48 -3.92
C SER A 146 -13.52 5.07 -2.82
N ASN A 147 -12.98 4.76 -1.64
CA ASN A 147 -13.81 4.46 -0.48
C ASN A 147 -14.65 5.68 -0.09
N VAL A 148 -15.92 5.46 0.13
CA VAL A 148 -16.80 6.46 0.73
C VAL A 148 -16.52 6.49 2.23
N GLN A 149 -16.11 7.66 2.74
CA GLN A 149 -15.83 7.80 4.16
C GLN A 149 -17.14 7.91 4.98
N MET A 150 -17.08 7.48 6.23
CA MET A 150 -18.26 7.48 7.12
C MET A 150 -18.85 8.88 7.31
N ASP A 151 -18.01 9.91 7.35
CA ASP A 151 -18.44 11.32 7.44
C ASP A 151 -19.20 11.77 6.18
N GLN A 152 -18.81 11.30 4.98
CA GLN A 152 -19.55 11.57 3.74
C GLN A 152 -20.93 10.88 3.74
N ILE A 153 -21.00 9.66 4.27
CA ILE A 153 -22.29 8.97 4.45
C ILE A 153 -23.17 9.74 5.41
N LEU A 154 -22.63 10.14 6.56
CA LEU A 154 -23.37 10.92 7.56
C LEU A 154 -23.78 12.30 7.02
N ALA A 155 -22.93 12.96 6.23
CA ALA A 155 -23.24 14.25 5.60
C ALA A 155 -24.29 14.12 4.49
N SER A 156 -24.47 12.95 3.88
CA SER A 156 -25.48 12.70 2.86
C SER A 156 -26.87 12.41 3.43
N LEU A 157 -26.97 12.14 4.74
CA LEU A 157 -28.24 11.96 5.41
C LEU A 157 -28.97 13.30 5.55
N ASP A 158 -30.30 13.27 5.45
CA ASP A 158 -31.12 14.42 5.76
C ASP A 158 -31.05 14.81 7.25
N GLN A 159 -31.36 16.05 7.55
CA GLN A 159 -31.18 16.60 8.89
C GLN A 159 -31.99 15.85 9.95
N ASP A 160 -33.21 15.44 9.61
CA ASP A 160 -34.07 14.68 10.52
C ASP A 160 -33.42 13.33 10.89
N THR A 161 -32.84 12.63 9.92
CA THR A 161 -32.14 11.35 10.17
C THR A 161 -30.88 11.56 11.01
N GLN A 162 -30.12 12.65 10.79
CA GLN A 162 -28.98 13.01 11.63
C GLN A 162 -29.42 13.25 13.09
N ASP A 163 -30.48 13.99 13.30
CA ASP A 163 -31.04 14.29 14.63
C ASP A 163 -31.50 13.00 15.35
N TYR A 164 -32.14 12.06 14.62
CA TYR A 164 -32.50 10.76 15.18
C TYR A 164 -31.29 9.91 15.57
N LEU A 165 -30.22 9.94 14.78
CA LEU A 165 -28.98 9.25 15.13
C LEU A 165 -28.32 9.83 16.39
N VAL A 166 -28.30 11.16 16.53
CA VAL A 166 -27.79 11.83 17.73
C VAL A 166 -28.63 11.46 18.97
N LEU A 167 -29.96 11.43 18.84
CA LEU A 167 -30.87 11.02 19.90
C LEU A 167 -30.65 9.56 20.31
N LEU A 168 -30.48 8.66 19.32
CA LEU A 168 -30.16 7.24 19.54
C LEU A 168 -28.84 7.06 20.31
N LEU A 169 -27.78 7.75 19.86
CA LEU A 169 -26.48 7.69 20.51
C LEU A 169 -26.50 8.23 21.94
N ASN A 170 -27.20 9.35 22.17
CA ASN A 170 -27.34 9.91 23.47
C ASN A 170 -28.15 8.99 24.42
N GLY A 171 -29.27 8.43 23.93
CA GLY A 171 -30.06 7.48 24.69
C GLY A 171 -29.31 6.18 25.02
N ALA A 172 -28.52 5.68 24.07
CA ALA A 172 -27.63 4.54 24.29
C ALA A 172 -26.55 4.88 25.35
N GLY A 173 -25.93 6.07 25.24
CA GLY A 173 -24.94 6.56 26.20
C GLY A 173 -25.51 6.68 27.63
N GLU A 174 -26.71 7.25 27.78
CA GLU A 174 -27.40 7.32 29.07
C GLU A 174 -27.77 5.93 29.62
N GLY A 175 -28.26 5.04 28.74
CA GLY A 175 -28.63 3.68 29.13
C GLY A 175 -27.43 2.81 29.57
N LEU A 176 -26.24 3.09 29.08
CA LEU A 176 -24.98 2.44 29.45
C LEU A 176 -24.25 3.15 30.61
N HIS A 177 -24.69 4.36 30.97
CA HIS A 177 -24.08 5.10 32.06
C HIS A 177 -24.25 4.33 33.39
N ASN A 178 -23.16 4.13 34.12
CA ASN A 178 -23.10 3.35 35.37
C ASN A 178 -23.36 1.82 35.25
N LYS A 179 -23.31 1.23 34.07
CA LYS A 179 -23.42 -0.23 33.87
C LYS A 179 -22.10 -0.87 33.43
N GLY A 180 -20.97 -0.22 33.67
CA GLY A 180 -19.65 -0.84 33.51
C GLY A 180 -19.45 -1.98 34.50
N PRO A 181 -18.75 -3.06 34.15
CA PRO A 181 -18.41 -4.09 35.13
C PRO A 181 -17.55 -3.45 36.24
N GLU A 182 -17.94 -3.74 37.52
CA GLU A 182 -17.15 -3.42 38.71
C GLU A 182 -15.84 -4.26 38.74
#